data_c95dc33dd862e3256c21fe0207f00b0c
#
_entry.id   c95dc33dd862e3256c21fe0207f00b0c
#
_cell.length_a   1.000
_cell.length_b   1.000
_cell.length_c   1.000
_cell.angle_alpha   90.00
_cell.angle_beta   90.00
_cell.angle_gamma   90.00
#
_symmetry.space_group_name_H-M   'P 1'
#
loop_
_entity.id
_entity.type
_entity.pdbx_description
1 polymer ?
#
loop_
_entity_poly.entity_id
_entity_poly.type
_entity_poly.pdbx_seq_one_letter_code
_entity_poly.pdbx_strand_id
1 'polypeptide(L)'
;MTVHGHSDEGAIAAPPARVGRSEYAGFRAVIKAVGTGPRGSRALTFDEARSATAALLAGEVSPAQAGAFLIAMRIKGETAAELAGVAQALRDAARSAAPEPPAGGRAIVACAGAFDGMAEAPHLSLAAAVLAAAAGARIVVHCGCTLGPKRGTTPADVLEALGGPVRPEPADSLAMLERADVALVHAGAAIPGWEALATIRDEIGLRGPLHTAEKLVDHLGATRFVVGHTHSSYRERILGALAVLGAQRSIAVRGMEGADILRVGRPSAADARGPLDIADAPGSALRGDADAEIAAALTRAIVAGDEHGVAAQTATLSAGLRLYAADRCDTVAAGASLAATTIADGRAAATLAALLAA
;
A
#
# COMPACT_ATOMS: atom_id res chain seq x y z
N MET A 1 13.31 -67.30 30.85
CA MET A 1 13.44 -66.18 29.87
C MET A 1 12.48 -65.09 30.31
N THR A 2 13.04 -64.09 30.97
CA THR A 2 12.31 -62.98 31.59
C THR A 2 12.36 -61.79 30.66
N VAL A 3 11.21 -61.33 30.21
CA VAL A 3 11.08 -60.10 29.39
C VAL A 3 10.81 -58.92 30.32
N HIS A 4 11.76 -58.02 30.44
CA HIS A 4 11.57 -56.74 31.12
C HIS A 4 10.94 -55.72 30.15
N GLY A 5 9.71 -55.31 30.44
CA GLY A 5 9.12 -54.12 29.83
C GLY A 5 9.57 -52.88 30.58
N HIS A 6 10.24 -51.97 29.88
CA HIS A 6 10.41 -50.58 30.37
C HIS A 6 9.25 -49.75 29.86
N SER A 7 8.43 -49.32 30.79
CA SER A 7 7.45 -48.21 30.62
C SER A 7 8.19 -46.91 30.89
N ASP A 8 8.50 -46.17 29.83
CA ASP A 8 9.01 -44.82 29.92
C ASP A 8 7.78 -43.89 30.08
N GLU A 9 7.43 -43.61 31.34
CA GLU A 9 6.44 -42.59 31.65
C GLU A 9 7.08 -41.20 31.43
N GLY A 10 6.82 -40.62 30.26
CA GLY A 10 7.19 -39.23 29.93
C GLY A 10 6.64 -38.29 30.99
N ALA A 11 7.51 -37.74 31.84
CA ALA A 11 7.16 -36.75 32.84
C ALA A 11 6.54 -35.54 32.15
N ILE A 12 5.26 -35.32 32.36
CA ILE A 12 4.55 -34.09 31.95
C ILE A 12 5.21 -32.94 32.74
N ALA A 13 5.89 -32.04 32.03
CA ALA A 13 6.49 -30.87 32.64
C ALA A 13 5.47 -30.11 33.48
N ALA A 14 5.83 -29.75 34.68
CA ALA A 14 4.97 -28.99 35.59
C ALA A 14 4.50 -27.71 34.89
N PRO A 15 3.23 -27.32 35.03
CA PRO A 15 2.72 -26.08 34.44
C PRO A 15 3.53 -24.89 34.99
N PRO A 16 3.83 -23.89 34.17
CA PRO A 16 4.61 -22.74 34.57
C PRO A 16 3.92 -22.03 35.74
N ALA A 17 4.72 -21.52 36.70
CA ALA A 17 4.24 -20.84 37.90
C ALA A 17 3.18 -19.77 37.51
N ARG A 18 2.14 -19.61 38.35
CA ARG A 18 1.08 -18.60 38.11
C ARG A 18 1.70 -17.21 38.06
N VAL A 19 1.66 -16.62 36.88
CA VAL A 19 2.09 -15.26 36.61
C VAL A 19 1.15 -14.28 37.31
N GLY A 20 1.66 -13.50 38.28
CA GLY A 20 0.89 -12.50 39.00
C GLY A 20 0.40 -11.38 38.06
N ARG A 21 -0.65 -10.63 38.45
CA ARG A 21 -1.20 -9.50 37.67
C ARG A 21 -0.17 -8.41 37.31
N SER A 22 0.97 -8.32 38.01
CA SER A 22 2.07 -7.37 37.81
C SER A 22 2.99 -7.73 36.61
N GLU A 23 2.85 -8.90 35.97
CA GLU A 23 3.77 -9.36 34.94
C GLU A 23 3.33 -9.05 33.49
N TYR A 24 2.22 -8.32 33.30
CA TYR A 24 1.86 -7.76 32.00
C TYR A 24 2.61 -6.44 31.75
N ALA A 25 3.94 -6.52 31.69
CA ALA A 25 4.80 -5.39 31.32
C ALA A 25 5.24 -5.49 29.86
N GLY A 26 5.67 -4.39 29.28
CA GLY A 26 6.20 -4.33 27.92
C GLY A 26 5.15 -4.75 26.87
N PHE A 27 5.58 -5.44 25.83
CA PHE A 27 4.71 -5.79 24.70
C PHE A 27 3.55 -6.74 25.06
N ARG A 28 3.68 -7.52 26.15
CA ARG A 28 2.57 -8.34 26.67
C ARG A 28 1.38 -7.49 27.12
N ALA A 29 1.62 -6.30 27.66
CA ALA A 29 0.56 -5.37 28.04
C ALA A 29 -0.19 -4.83 26.79
N VAL A 30 0.53 -4.58 25.71
CA VAL A 30 -0.06 -4.17 24.43
C VAL A 30 -0.94 -5.28 23.86
N ILE A 31 -0.45 -6.52 23.81
CA ILE A 31 -1.25 -7.68 23.37
C ILE A 31 -2.52 -7.82 24.22
N LYS A 32 -2.39 -7.72 25.56
CA LYS A 32 -3.53 -7.79 26.47
C LYS A 32 -4.55 -6.69 26.18
N ALA A 33 -4.11 -5.46 25.91
CA ALA A 33 -5.00 -4.34 25.61
C ALA A 33 -5.90 -4.61 24.40
N VAL A 34 -5.37 -5.26 23.36
CA VAL A 34 -6.10 -5.48 22.10
C VAL A 34 -6.67 -6.91 21.97
N GLY A 35 -6.20 -7.88 22.77
CA GLY A 35 -6.47 -9.31 22.57
C GLY A 35 -7.30 -9.98 23.68
N THR A 36 -7.87 -9.23 24.62
CA THR A 36 -8.67 -9.83 25.75
C THR A 36 -10.09 -10.27 25.33
N GLY A 37 -10.46 -10.04 24.07
CA GLY A 37 -11.78 -10.39 23.55
C GLY A 37 -12.76 -9.21 23.54
N PRO A 38 -14.01 -9.40 23.05
CA PRO A 38 -14.93 -8.29 22.73
C PRO A 38 -15.27 -7.36 23.91
N ARG A 39 -15.24 -7.90 25.16
CA ARG A 39 -15.59 -7.13 26.36
C ARG A 39 -14.40 -6.53 27.09
N GLY A 40 -13.21 -7.00 26.79
CA GLY A 40 -11.98 -6.61 27.53
C GLY A 40 -10.95 -5.89 26.68
N SER A 41 -11.04 -5.99 25.37
CA SER A 41 -10.15 -5.27 24.46
C SER A 41 -10.53 -3.80 24.37
N ARG A 42 -9.50 -2.95 24.27
CA ARG A 42 -9.67 -1.51 23.99
C ARG A 42 -8.90 -1.09 22.76
N ALA A 43 -9.25 0.05 22.21
CA ALA A 43 -8.41 0.70 21.22
C ALA A 43 -7.09 1.18 21.87
N LEU A 44 -6.02 1.10 21.11
CA LEU A 44 -4.77 1.78 21.44
C LEU A 44 -4.88 3.27 21.09
N THR A 45 -4.16 4.10 21.82
CA THR A 45 -3.93 5.49 21.38
C THR A 45 -3.02 5.50 20.14
N PHE A 46 -2.94 6.64 19.48
CA PHE A 46 -1.98 6.85 18.38
C PHE A 46 -0.54 6.51 18.82
N ASP A 47 -0.10 7.01 19.97
CA ASP A 47 1.25 6.79 20.47
C ASP A 47 1.51 5.34 20.89
N GLU A 48 0.53 4.66 21.50
CA GLU A 48 0.64 3.24 21.82
C GLU A 48 0.77 2.39 20.53
N ALA A 49 -0.01 2.67 19.50
CA ALA A 49 0.05 1.96 18.22
C ALA A 49 1.37 2.24 17.48
N ARG A 50 1.85 3.49 17.51
CA ARG A 50 3.16 3.90 16.97
C ARG A 50 4.30 3.19 17.67
N SER A 51 4.34 3.22 19.00
CA SER A 51 5.39 2.57 19.79
C SER A 51 5.40 1.06 19.61
N ALA A 52 4.22 0.42 19.57
CA ALA A 52 4.12 -1.02 19.34
C ALA A 52 4.66 -1.41 17.95
N THR A 53 4.34 -0.63 16.93
CA THR A 53 4.81 -0.89 15.55
C THR A 53 6.31 -0.60 15.43
N ALA A 54 6.83 0.43 16.07
CA ALA A 54 8.27 0.69 16.10
C ALA A 54 9.04 -0.48 16.71
N ALA A 55 8.56 -1.05 17.83
CA ALA A 55 9.16 -2.25 18.45
C ALA A 55 9.11 -3.49 17.53
N LEU A 56 8.03 -3.64 16.72
CA LEU A 56 7.95 -4.68 15.70
C LEU A 56 9.02 -4.50 14.62
N LEU A 57 9.16 -3.28 14.08
CA LEU A 57 10.14 -2.96 13.04
C LEU A 57 11.59 -3.11 13.54
N ALA A 58 11.85 -2.77 14.81
CA ALA A 58 13.15 -2.92 15.42
C ALA A 58 13.52 -4.38 15.78
N GLY A 59 12.59 -5.33 15.63
CA GLY A 59 12.81 -6.72 16.00
C GLY A 59 12.89 -6.96 17.53
N GLU A 60 12.41 -6.02 18.33
CA GLU A 60 12.39 -6.12 19.80
C GLU A 60 11.32 -7.07 20.34
N VAL A 61 10.47 -7.57 19.46
CA VAL A 61 9.31 -8.40 19.76
C VAL A 61 9.50 -9.78 19.13
N SER A 62 9.22 -10.84 19.89
CA SER A 62 9.30 -12.19 19.32
C SER A 62 8.27 -12.40 18.20
N PRO A 63 8.53 -13.30 17.23
CA PRO A 63 7.56 -13.61 16.17
C PRO A 63 6.19 -14.03 16.69
N ALA A 64 6.16 -14.78 17.81
CA ALA A 64 4.91 -15.18 18.47
C ALA A 64 4.12 -13.99 19.02
N GLN A 65 4.80 -13.00 19.61
CA GLN A 65 4.16 -11.78 20.09
C GLN A 65 3.70 -10.89 18.94
N ALA A 66 4.50 -10.77 17.87
CA ALA A 66 4.14 -10.05 16.68
C ALA A 66 2.87 -10.64 16.02
N GLY A 67 2.85 -11.96 15.82
CA GLY A 67 1.68 -12.67 15.29
C GLY A 67 0.44 -12.49 16.16
N ALA A 68 0.56 -12.67 17.47
CA ALA A 68 -0.54 -12.48 18.42
C ALA A 68 -1.10 -11.04 18.36
N PHE A 69 -0.24 -10.03 18.33
CA PHE A 69 -0.64 -8.62 18.22
C PHE A 69 -1.36 -8.33 16.90
N LEU A 70 -0.79 -8.73 15.76
CA LEU A 70 -1.35 -8.46 14.44
C LEU A 70 -2.73 -9.12 14.27
N ILE A 71 -2.90 -10.34 14.75
CA ILE A 71 -4.20 -11.03 14.70
C ILE A 71 -5.20 -10.43 15.68
N ALA A 72 -4.78 -10.08 16.90
CA ALA A 72 -5.66 -9.44 17.87
C ALA A 72 -6.19 -8.09 17.36
N MET A 73 -5.32 -7.26 16.76
CA MET A 73 -5.71 -6.00 16.12
C MET A 73 -6.70 -6.21 14.98
N ARG A 74 -6.47 -7.22 14.11
CA ARG A 74 -7.39 -7.57 13.02
C ARG A 74 -8.78 -7.96 13.56
N ILE A 75 -8.83 -8.83 14.59
CA ILE A 75 -10.09 -9.33 15.16
C ILE A 75 -10.87 -8.21 15.86
N LYS A 76 -10.16 -7.37 16.61
CA LYS A 76 -10.74 -6.19 17.26
C LYS A 76 -11.27 -5.18 16.23
N GLY A 77 -10.59 -5.05 15.12
CA GLY A 77 -10.76 -3.98 14.14
C GLY A 77 -10.01 -2.71 14.54
N GLU A 78 -9.27 -2.13 13.60
CA GLU A 78 -8.48 -0.92 13.81
C GLU A 78 -9.37 0.33 13.79
N THR A 79 -9.10 1.29 14.66
CA THR A 79 -9.60 2.65 14.55
C THR A 79 -8.73 3.49 13.62
N ALA A 80 -9.20 4.65 13.19
CA ALA A 80 -8.41 5.59 12.39
C ALA A 80 -7.14 6.06 13.15
N ALA A 81 -7.24 6.29 14.46
CA ALA A 81 -6.10 6.69 15.29
C ALA A 81 -5.05 5.58 15.42
N GLU A 82 -5.47 4.33 15.64
CA GLU A 82 -4.56 3.19 15.65
C GLU A 82 -3.87 3.01 14.31
N LEU A 83 -4.62 3.08 13.22
CA LEU A 83 -4.08 2.96 11.87
C LEU A 83 -3.07 4.08 11.57
N ALA A 84 -3.38 5.31 12.00
CA ALA A 84 -2.46 6.45 11.88
C ALA A 84 -1.17 6.23 12.71
N GLY A 85 -1.28 5.70 13.93
CA GLY A 85 -0.11 5.39 14.76
C GLY A 85 0.79 4.32 14.13
N VAL A 86 0.19 3.24 13.59
CA VAL A 86 0.92 2.21 12.84
C VAL A 86 1.61 2.82 11.62
N ALA A 87 0.90 3.62 10.82
CA ALA A 87 1.47 4.27 9.65
C ALA A 87 2.56 5.28 10.01
N GLN A 88 2.44 5.99 11.14
CA GLN A 88 3.47 6.92 11.61
C GLN A 88 4.78 6.21 11.94
N ALA A 89 4.73 5.04 12.58
CA ALA A 89 5.95 4.26 12.83
C ALA A 89 6.64 3.83 11.53
N LEU A 90 5.86 3.43 10.50
CA LEU A 90 6.40 3.14 9.17
C LEU A 90 7.03 4.38 8.52
N ARG A 91 6.38 5.56 8.63
CA ARG A 91 6.91 6.85 8.15
C ARG A 91 8.23 7.21 8.83
N ASP A 92 8.29 7.06 10.15
CA ASP A 92 9.49 7.37 10.94
C ASP A 92 10.66 6.48 10.51
N ALA A 93 10.42 5.19 10.32
CA ALA A 93 11.41 4.24 9.81
C ALA A 93 11.84 4.60 8.38
N ALA A 94 10.89 4.92 7.49
CA ALA A 94 11.19 5.30 6.10
C ALA A 94 12.02 6.59 6.02
N ARG A 95 11.71 7.61 6.82
CA ARG A 95 12.47 8.87 6.86
C ARG A 95 13.90 8.70 7.32
N SER A 96 14.17 7.74 8.19
CA SER A 96 15.55 7.46 8.63
C SER A 96 16.44 6.88 7.54
N ALA A 97 15.84 6.34 6.48
CA ALA A 97 16.54 5.69 5.36
C ALA A 97 16.51 6.51 4.05
N ALA A 98 15.65 7.52 3.95
CA ALA A 98 15.43 8.27 2.73
C ALA A 98 16.30 9.55 2.67
N PRO A 99 16.76 9.96 1.46
CA PRO A 99 17.28 11.30 1.27
C PRO A 99 16.18 12.35 1.50
N GLU A 100 16.57 13.55 1.94
CA GLU A 100 15.61 14.64 2.09
C GLU A 100 14.97 15.00 0.72
N PRO A 101 13.63 15.10 0.66
CA PRO A 101 12.97 15.53 -0.55
C PRO A 101 13.36 16.99 -0.88
N PRO A 102 13.44 17.35 -2.17
CA PRO A 102 13.81 18.71 -2.56
C PRO A 102 12.79 19.72 -2.01
N ALA A 103 13.29 20.77 -1.34
CA ALA A 103 12.47 21.83 -0.79
C ALA A 103 11.77 22.63 -1.91
N GLY A 104 10.50 22.99 -1.73
CA GLY A 104 9.80 23.95 -2.58
C GLY A 104 9.27 23.42 -3.91
N GLY A 105 9.12 22.10 -4.07
CA GLY A 105 8.57 21.48 -5.28
C GLY A 105 7.05 21.43 -5.37
N ARG A 106 6.52 21.00 -6.54
CA ARG A 106 5.11 20.65 -6.72
C ARG A 106 4.71 19.53 -5.75
N ALA A 107 3.48 19.57 -5.25
CA ALA A 107 2.96 18.54 -4.35
C ALA A 107 3.05 17.14 -4.98
N ILE A 108 3.50 16.18 -4.19
CA ILE A 108 3.64 14.78 -4.59
C ILE A 108 2.39 14.03 -4.15
N VAL A 109 1.85 13.21 -5.04
CA VAL A 109 0.74 12.30 -4.78
C VAL A 109 1.27 10.88 -4.60
N ALA A 110 1.15 10.34 -3.40
CA ALA A 110 1.42 8.94 -3.12
C ALA A 110 0.21 8.08 -3.55
N CYS A 111 0.47 7.05 -4.33
CA CYS A 111 -0.54 6.12 -4.84
C CYS A 111 -0.19 4.70 -4.37
N ALA A 112 -1.11 4.05 -3.68
CA ALA A 112 -0.89 2.70 -3.20
C ALA A 112 -2.15 1.83 -3.26
N GLY A 113 -2.00 0.68 -3.86
CA GLY A 113 -2.95 -0.42 -3.83
C GLY A 113 -2.67 -1.44 -2.73
N ALA A 114 -3.28 -2.60 -2.83
CA ALA A 114 -2.98 -3.72 -1.95
C ALA A 114 -1.58 -4.27 -2.24
N PHE A 115 -0.75 -4.39 -1.20
CA PHE A 115 0.62 -4.89 -1.31
C PHE A 115 0.70 -6.40 -1.60
N ASP A 116 -0.38 -7.12 -1.46
CA ASP A 116 -0.50 -8.50 -1.92
C ASP A 116 -0.82 -8.63 -3.43
N GLY A 117 -0.77 -7.51 -4.17
CA GLY A 117 -0.86 -7.44 -5.62
C GLY A 117 -2.26 -7.67 -6.19
N MET A 118 -2.34 -7.88 -7.50
CA MET A 118 -3.54 -8.25 -8.25
C MET A 118 -3.40 -9.65 -8.84
N ALA A 119 -4.50 -10.42 -8.86
CA ALA A 119 -4.53 -11.80 -9.33
C ALA A 119 -5.61 -12.08 -10.40
N GLU A 120 -6.55 -11.14 -10.62
CA GLU A 120 -7.68 -11.31 -11.53
C GLU A 120 -7.67 -10.33 -12.72
N ALA A 121 -6.69 -9.41 -12.76
CA ALA A 121 -6.54 -8.44 -13.83
C ALA A 121 -5.11 -7.88 -13.91
N PRO A 122 -4.63 -7.41 -15.07
CA PRO A 122 -3.34 -6.75 -15.21
C PRO A 122 -3.22 -5.50 -14.33
N HIS A 123 -2.05 -5.31 -13.72
CA HIS A 123 -1.81 -4.20 -12.78
C HIS A 123 -1.41 -2.91 -13.52
N LEU A 124 -2.36 -1.99 -13.72
CA LEU A 124 -2.16 -0.77 -14.51
C LEU A 124 -1.82 0.49 -13.67
N SER A 125 -1.39 0.34 -12.41
CA SER A 125 -1.05 1.51 -11.58
C SER A 125 0.10 2.32 -12.17
N LEU A 126 1.14 1.68 -12.71
CA LEU A 126 2.25 2.38 -13.37
C LEU A 126 1.81 3.08 -14.64
N ALA A 127 0.98 2.46 -15.50
CA ALA A 127 0.43 3.13 -16.68
C ALA A 127 -0.30 4.42 -16.28
N ALA A 128 -1.19 4.34 -15.31
CA ALA A 128 -1.92 5.51 -14.82
C ALA A 128 -1.01 6.56 -14.16
N ALA A 129 0.09 6.15 -13.51
CA ALA A 129 1.07 7.07 -12.93
C ALA A 129 1.86 7.82 -14.01
N VAL A 130 2.33 7.12 -15.04
CA VAL A 130 3.03 7.69 -16.18
C VAL A 130 2.15 8.71 -16.92
N LEU A 131 0.88 8.37 -17.19
CA LEU A 131 -0.07 9.30 -17.82
C LEU A 131 -0.28 10.56 -16.97
N ALA A 132 -0.44 10.42 -15.66
CA ALA A 132 -0.63 11.55 -14.77
C ALA A 132 0.64 12.42 -14.66
N ALA A 133 1.83 11.82 -14.64
CA ALA A 133 3.10 12.52 -14.64
C ALA A 133 3.33 13.28 -15.95
N ALA A 134 3.07 12.64 -17.11
CA ALA A 134 3.11 13.29 -18.42
C ALA A 134 2.17 14.51 -18.53
N ALA A 135 1.07 14.50 -17.77
CA ALA A 135 0.13 15.62 -17.67
C ALA A 135 0.50 16.63 -16.56
N GLY A 136 1.66 16.52 -15.93
CA GLY A 136 2.26 17.50 -15.02
C GLY A 136 2.00 17.27 -13.53
N ALA A 137 1.53 16.11 -13.10
CA ALA A 137 1.53 15.72 -11.68
C ALA A 137 2.89 15.15 -11.28
N ARG A 138 3.19 15.09 -9.96
CA ARG A 138 4.30 14.31 -9.41
C ARG A 138 3.73 13.11 -8.66
N ILE A 139 4.05 11.92 -9.10
CA ILE A 139 3.41 10.69 -8.63
C ILE A 139 4.44 9.74 -8.03
N VAL A 140 4.16 9.23 -6.86
CA VAL A 140 4.90 8.14 -6.23
C VAL A 140 3.97 6.94 -6.12
N VAL A 141 4.25 5.87 -6.84
CA VAL A 141 3.62 4.56 -6.64
C VAL A 141 4.44 3.81 -5.62
N HIS A 142 3.83 3.29 -4.57
CA HIS A 142 4.56 2.48 -3.61
C HIS A 142 3.90 1.13 -3.36
N CYS A 143 4.74 0.12 -3.21
CA CYS A 143 4.37 -1.28 -2.99
C CYS A 143 5.49 -1.98 -2.21
N GLY A 144 5.34 -3.27 -1.98
CA GLY A 144 6.41 -4.13 -1.48
C GLY A 144 6.59 -5.32 -2.42
N CYS A 145 7.37 -6.31 -2.00
CA CYS A 145 7.34 -7.63 -2.63
C CYS A 145 5.95 -8.23 -2.47
N THR A 146 5.61 -9.18 -3.35
CA THR A 146 4.34 -9.88 -3.26
C THR A 146 4.19 -10.58 -1.91
N LEU A 147 3.02 -10.46 -1.32
CA LEU A 147 2.69 -11.01 0.01
C LEU A 147 1.45 -11.91 -0.06
N GLY A 148 1.34 -12.81 0.93
CA GLY A 148 0.07 -13.48 1.21
C GLY A 148 -1.03 -12.50 1.70
N PRO A 149 -2.31 -12.86 1.59
CA PRO A 149 -2.79 -14.17 1.13
C PRO A 149 -2.88 -14.32 -0.40
N LYS A 150 -2.90 -13.22 -1.18
CA LYS A 150 -3.20 -13.27 -2.61
C LYS A 150 -2.00 -13.62 -3.49
N ARG A 151 -0.82 -13.10 -3.16
CA ARG A 151 0.44 -13.29 -3.92
C ARG A 151 0.29 -12.92 -5.40
N GLY A 152 -0.42 -11.83 -5.67
CA GLY A 152 -0.64 -11.32 -7.00
C GLY A 152 0.51 -10.44 -7.49
N THR A 153 0.41 -10.00 -8.75
CA THR A 153 1.35 -9.08 -9.39
C THR A 153 1.30 -7.71 -8.74
N THR A 154 2.45 -7.18 -8.41
CA THR A 154 2.65 -5.85 -7.81
C THR A 154 3.12 -4.83 -8.84
N PRO A 155 3.07 -3.52 -8.55
CA PRO A 155 3.71 -2.52 -9.41
C PRO A 155 5.22 -2.72 -9.59
N ALA A 156 5.92 -3.33 -8.62
CA ALA A 156 7.34 -3.63 -8.73
C ALA A 156 7.62 -4.69 -9.80
N ASP A 157 6.80 -5.75 -9.82
CA ASP A 157 6.92 -6.80 -10.84
C ASP A 157 6.66 -6.22 -12.26
N VAL A 158 5.70 -5.30 -12.38
CA VAL A 158 5.43 -4.62 -13.66
C VAL A 158 6.58 -3.70 -14.07
N LEU A 159 7.20 -2.98 -13.11
CA LEU A 159 8.37 -2.14 -13.40
C LEU A 159 9.57 -2.98 -13.88
N GLU A 160 9.80 -4.14 -13.26
CA GLU A 160 10.82 -5.09 -13.69
C GLU A 160 10.56 -5.58 -15.11
N ALA A 161 9.34 -6.01 -15.43
CA ALA A 161 8.92 -6.43 -16.78
C ALA A 161 9.02 -5.29 -17.82
N LEU A 162 8.94 -4.04 -17.37
CA LEU A 162 9.23 -2.85 -18.20
C LEU A 162 10.73 -2.61 -18.40
N GLY A 163 11.62 -3.33 -17.71
CA GLY A 163 13.06 -3.16 -17.77
C GLY A 163 13.63 -2.20 -16.71
N GLY A 164 12.83 -1.80 -15.74
CA GLY A 164 13.28 -0.99 -14.59
C GLY A 164 13.77 -1.87 -13.43
N PRO A 165 14.27 -1.26 -12.34
CA PRO A 165 14.71 -1.99 -11.16
C PRO A 165 13.52 -2.57 -10.38
N VAL A 166 13.58 -3.87 -10.04
CA VAL A 166 12.54 -4.56 -9.24
C VAL A 166 12.41 -3.99 -7.82
N ARG A 167 13.52 -3.53 -7.27
CA ARG A 167 13.61 -3.00 -5.92
C ARG A 167 14.48 -1.75 -5.88
N PRO A 168 13.96 -0.60 -6.35
CA PRO A 168 14.73 0.63 -6.30
C PRO A 168 15.03 1.02 -4.86
N GLU A 169 16.27 1.41 -4.59
CA GLU A 169 16.68 2.04 -3.33
C GLU A 169 16.06 3.45 -3.23
N PRO A 170 15.95 4.04 -2.03
CA PRO A 170 15.36 5.36 -1.86
C PRO A 170 15.98 6.45 -2.73
N ALA A 171 17.29 6.40 -2.97
CA ALA A 171 17.99 7.34 -3.86
C ALA A 171 17.58 7.16 -5.33
N ASP A 172 17.41 5.91 -5.79
CA ASP A 172 16.96 5.61 -7.15
C ASP A 172 15.52 6.09 -7.35
N SER A 173 14.66 5.88 -6.35
CA SER A 173 13.28 6.36 -6.37
C SER A 173 13.22 7.88 -6.45
N LEU A 174 14.09 8.59 -5.74
CA LEU A 174 14.20 10.05 -5.84
C LEU A 174 14.68 10.48 -7.23
N ALA A 175 15.70 9.84 -7.77
CA ALA A 175 16.21 10.12 -9.13
C ALA A 175 15.14 9.88 -10.21
N MET A 176 14.34 8.81 -10.09
CA MET A 176 13.17 8.58 -10.96
C MET A 176 12.18 9.74 -10.89
N LEU A 177 11.84 10.19 -9.67
CA LEU A 177 10.88 11.27 -9.46
C LEU A 177 11.39 12.62 -10.03
N GLU A 178 12.69 12.89 -9.92
CA GLU A 178 13.29 14.11 -10.47
C GLU A 178 13.33 14.09 -11.99
N ARG A 179 13.61 12.93 -12.58
CA ARG A 179 13.77 12.76 -14.02
C ARG A 179 12.45 12.64 -14.78
N ALA A 180 11.45 11.95 -14.19
CA ALA A 180 10.23 11.57 -14.88
C ALA A 180 8.95 12.10 -14.23
N ASP A 181 9.02 12.83 -13.10
CA ASP A 181 7.87 13.18 -12.26
C ASP A 181 7.03 11.96 -11.79
N VAL A 182 7.55 10.76 -11.98
CA VAL A 182 6.98 9.50 -11.49
C VAL A 182 8.08 8.61 -10.93
N ALA A 183 7.80 7.96 -9.80
CA ALA A 183 8.69 7.02 -9.17
C ALA A 183 7.95 5.80 -8.63
N LEU A 184 8.66 4.69 -8.48
CA LEU A 184 8.25 3.57 -7.65
C LEU A 184 9.12 3.55 -6.39
N VAL A 185 8.48 3.38 -5.23
CA VAL A 185 9.14 3.13 -3.95
C VAL A 185 8.81 1.73 -3.48
N HIS A 186 9.86 0.93 -3.22
CA HIS A 186 9.73 -0.42 -2.70
C HIS A 186 9.86 -0.43 -1.18
N ALA A 187 8.80 -0.86 -0.46
CA ALA A 187 8.74 -0.82 1.00
C ALA A 187 9.88 -1.56 1.69
N GLY A 188 10.31 -2.71 1.13
CA GLY A 188 11.43 -3.48 1.66
C GLY A 188 12.79 -2.77 1.55
N ALA A 189 12.96 -1.85 0.60
CA ALA A 189 14.15 -1.00 0.50
C ALA A 189 14.01 0.26 1.37
N ALA A 190 12.80 0.84 1.39
CA ALA A 190 12.57 2.14 1.99
C ALA A 190 12.24 2.10 3.50
N ILE A 191 11.78 0.95 4.04
CA ILE A 191 11.32 0.85 5.44
C ILE A 191 12.16 -0.21 6.17
N PRO A 192 13.15 0.15 6.97
CA PRO A 192 13.91 -0.78 7.79
C PRO A 192 12.99 -1.68 8.65
N GLY A 193 13.26 -2.98 8.66
CA GLY A 193 12.47 -3.99 9.40
C GLY A 193 11.19 -4.45 8.70
N TRP A 194 10.77 -3.84 7.59
CA TRP A 194 9.55 -4.22 6.88
C TRP A 194 9.57 -5.68 6.38
N GLU A 195 10.71 -6.15 5.86
CA GLU A 195 10.84 -7.52 5.34
C GLU A 195 10.73 -8.60 6.42
N ALA A 196 11.28 -8.34 7.60
CA ALA A 196 11.11 -9.25 8.74
C ALA A 196 9.64 -9.39 9.14
N LEU A 197 8.88 -8.28 9.07
CA LEU A 197 7.44 -8.30 9.28
C LEU A 197 6.68 -8.94 8.11
N ALA A 198 7.18 -8.84 6.88
CA ALA A 198 6.58 -9.49 5.72
C ALA A 198 6.56 -11.01 5.89
N THR A 199 7.63 -11.62 6.38
CA THR A 199 7.72 -13.05 6.68
C THR A 199 6.65 -13.48 7.70
N ILE A 200 6.54 -12.76 8.83
CA ILE A 200 5.53 -13.06 9.85
C ILE A 200 4.10 -12.92 9.29
N ARG A 201 3.86 -11.92 8.44
CA ARG A 201 2.55 -11.70 7.81
C ARG A 201 2.19 -12.82 6.84
N ASP A 202 3.18 -13.33 6.13
CA ASP A 202 3.01 -14.44 5.21
C ASP A 202 2.67 -15.73 5.94
N GLU A 203 3.34 -16.02 7.06
CA GLU A 203 3.02 -17.15 7.94
C GLU A 203 1.62 -17.06 8.55
N ILE A 204 1.16 -15.84 8.91
CA ILE A 204 -0.21 -15.61 9.39
C ILE A 204 -1.26 -15.90 8.30
N GLY A 205 -0.95 -15.64 7.03
CA GLY A 205 -1.83 -15.87 5.88
C GLY A 205 -3.11 -15.02 5.86
N LEU A 206 -3.20 -13.97 6.68
CA LEU A 206 -4.37 -13.09 6.79
C LEU A 206 -3.94 -11.62 6.76
N ARG A 207 -4.73 -10.78 6.08
CA ARG A 207 -4.52 -9.33 6.11
C ARG A 207 -4.75 -8.77 7.51
N GLY A 208 -3.90 -7.87 7.95
CA GLY A 208 -3.97 -7.18 9.25
C GLY A 208 -3.73 -5.67 9.09
N PRO A 209 -3.52 -4.94 10.20
CA PRO A 209 -3.38 -3.48 10.22
C PRO A 209 -2.27 -2.97 9.30
N LEU A 210 -1.16 -3.70 9.19
CA LEU A 210 -0.03 -3.33 8.32
C LEU A 210 -0.43 -3.22 6.85
N HIS A 211 -1.31 -4.11 6.34
CA HIS A 211 -1.78 -4.10 4.94
C HIS A 211 -2.54 -2.81 4.56
N THR A 212 -3.01 -2.06 5.54
CA THR A 212 -3.62 -0.76 5.30
C THR A 212 -2.67 0.38 5.63
N ALA A 213 -1.94 0.29 6.74
CA ALA A 213 -1.05 1.34 7.21
C ALA A 213 0.12 1.61 6.25
N GLU A 214 0.69 0.58 5.63
CA GLU A 214 1.79 0.72 4.66
C GLU A 214 1.42 1.57 3.43
N LYS A 215 0.14 1.63 3.06
CA LYS A 215 -0.37 2.48 1.98
C LYS A 215 -0.40 3.97 2.34
N LEU A 216 -0.24 4.31 3.62
CA LEU A 216 -0.36 5.66 4.15
C LEU A 216 1.00 6.31 4.40
N VAL A 217 2.09 5.68 3.95
CA VAL A 217 3.44 6.22 4.12
C VAL A 217 3.69 7.36 3.13
N ASP A 218 4.26 8.46 3.62
CA ASP A 218 4.54 9.68 2.88
C ASP A 218 5.92 9.67 2.19
N HIS A 219 6.18 8.59 1.44
CA HIS A 219 7.42 8.44 0.72
C HIS A 219 7.77 9.68 -0.12
N LEU A 220 9.05 10.04 -0.12
CA LEU A 220 9.61 11.20 -0.84
C LEU A 220 8.92 12.54 -0.51
N GLY A 221 8.32 12.64 0.68
CA GLY A 221 7.64 13.86 1.12
C GLY A 221 6.24 14.05 0.51
N ALA A 222 5.57 12.98 0.12
CA ALA A 222 4.20 13.05 -0.40
C ALA A 222 3.23 13.65 0.64
N THR A 223 2.45 14.63 0.20
CA THR A 223 1.43 15.28 1.03
C THR A 223 0.02 14.96 0.60
N ARG A 224 -0.16 14.27 -0.52
CA ARG A 224 -1.44 13.90 -1.11
C ARG A 224 -1.47 12.40 -1.35
N PHE A 225 -2.66 11.79 -1.27
CA PHE A 225 -2.79 10.34 -1.26
C PHE A 225 -3.96 9.86 -2.11
N VAL A 226 -3.72 8.82 -2.91
CA VAL A 226 -4.72 8.00 -3.60
C VAL A 226 -4.55 6.57 -3.12
N VAL A 227 -5.46 6.08 -2.28
CA VAL A 227 -5.30 4.82 -1.56
C VAL A 227 -6.41 3.83 -1.92
N GLY A 228 -6.01 2.68 -2.45
CA GLY A 228 -6.93 1.60 -2.80
C GLY A 228 -7.45 0.83 -1.59
N HIS A 229 -8.72 0.43 -1.64
CA HIS A 229 -9.34 -0.47 -0.66
C HIS A 229 -10.37 -1.39 -1.30
N THR A 230 -10.64 -2.54 -0.67
CA THR A 230 -11.63 -3.51 -1.13
C THR A 230 -12.98 -3.32 -0.43
N HIS A 231 -12.97 -3.23 0.89
CA HIS A 231 -14.18 -3.16 1.72
C HIS A 231 -14.55 -1.73 2.07
N SER A 232 -15.81 -1.36 1.91
CA SER A 232 -16.32 0.00 2.14
C SER A 232 -16.03 0.54 3.56
N SER A 233 -15.97 -0.34 4.56
CA SER A 233 -15.65 0.02 5.95
C SER A 233 -14.23 0.59 6.13
N TYR A 234 -13.32 0.35 5.19
CA TYR A 234 -11.96 0.91 5.23
C TYR A 234 -11.86 2.34 4.71
N ARG A 235 -12.82 2.81 3.91
CA ARG A 235 -12.83 4.18 3.38
C ARG A 235 -12.66 5.22 4.49
N GLU A 236 -13.55 5.18 5.47
CA GLU A 236 -13.54 6.16 6.57
C GLU A 236 -12.30 6.04 7.46
N ARG A 237 -11.82 4.82 7.69
CA ARG A 237 -10.59 4.57 8.45
C ARG A 237 -9.36 5.14 7.75
N ILE A 238 -9.24 4.93 6.43
CA ILE A 238 -8.13 5.44 5.61
C ILE A 238 -8.15 6.97 5.61
N LEU A 239 -9.30 7.58 5.30
CA LEU A 239 -9.43 9.04 5.25
C LEU A 239 -9.19 9.66 6.63
N GLY A 240 -9.75 9.07 7.69
CA GLY A 240 -9.53 9.52 9.07
C GLY A 240 -8.08 9.39 9.52
N ALA A 241 -7.40 8.28 9.18
CA ALA A 241 -6.00 8.09 9.50
C ALA A 241 -5.10 9.10 8.76
N LEU A 242 -5.36 9.34 7.47
CA LEU A 242 -4.62 10.34 6.68
C LEU A 242 -4.85 11.77 7.20
N ALA A 243 -6.05 12.08 7.68
CA ALA A 243 -6.32 13.37 8.33
C ALA A 243 -5.51 13.54 9.63
N VAL A 244 -5.43 12.51 10.48
CA VAL A 244 -4.58 12.51 11.69
C VAL A 244 -3.10 12.67 11.33
N LEU A 245 -2.67 12.08 10.22
CA LEU A 245 -1.30 12.16 9.70
C LEU A 245 -0.98 13.47 8.97
N GLY A 246 -1.92 14.42 8.90
CA GLY A 246 -1.70 15.74 8.30
C GLY A 246 -1.68 15.77 6.77
N ALA A 247 -2.28 14.78 6.10
CA ALA A 247 -2.37 14.78 4.65
C ALA A 247 -3.17 16.00 4.13
N GLN A 248 -2.62 16.71 3.14
CA GLN A 248 -3.27 17.86 2.53
C GLN A 248 -4.49 17.47 1.70
N ARG A 249 -4.42 16.33 1.03
CA ARG A 249 -5.52 15.74 0.27
C ARG A 249 -5.46 14.23 0.30
N SER A 250 -6.60 13.59 0.51
CA SER A 250 -6.72 12.14 0.63
C SER A 250 -7.90 11.64 -0.16
N ILE A 251 -7.68 10.66 -1.01
CA ILE A 251 -8.72 10.00 -1.79
C ILE A 251 -8.64 8.49 -1.53
N ALA A 252 -9.75 7.93 -1.08
CA ALA A 252 -9.92 6.49 -0.94
C ALA A 252 -10.64 5.93 -2.17
N VAL A 253 -10.03 4.95 -2.84
CA VAL A 253 -10.53 4.33 -4.07
C VAL A 253 -11.03 2.93 -3.79
N ARG A 254 -12.27 2.61 -4.13
CA ARG A 254 -12.74 1.24 -4.16
C ARG A 254 -12.30 0.58 -5.47
N GLY A 255 -10.98 0.32 -5.53
CA GLY A 255 -10.32 -0.19 -6.72
C GLY A 255 -10.58 -1.67 -7.00
N MET A 256 -10.11 -2.11 -8.17
CA MET A 256 -10.07 -3.55 -8.47
C MET A 256 -9.13 -4.24 -7.48
N GLU A 257 -9.61 -5.29 -6.84
CA GLU A 257 -8.85 -6.07 -5.86
C GLU A 257 -8.18 -5.23 -4.75
N GLY A 258 -8.62 -3.98 -4.54
CA GLY A 258 -8.03 -3.05 -3.59
C GLY A 258 -6.83 -2.27 -4.15
N ALA A 259 -6.60 -2.30 -5.46
CA ALA A 259 -5.62 -1.43 -6.11
C ALA A 259 -6.06 0.04 -6.08
N ASP A 260 -5.12 0.93 -6.38
CA ASP A 260 -5.31 2.39 -6.45
C ASP A 260 -5.84 2.86 -7.82
N ILE A 261 -6.43 1.95 -8.58
CA ILE A 261 -7.00 2.17 -9.92
C ILE A 261 -8.51 2.04 -9.92
N LEU A 262 -9.18 2.93 -10.66
CA LEU A 262 -10.64 2.94 -10.79
C LEU A 262 -11.13 1.76 -11.64
N ARG A 263 -12.34 1.34 -11.36
CA ARG A 263 -13.04 0.31 -12.17
C ARG A 263 -13.88 1.00 -13.22
N VAL A 264 -13.66 0.67 -14.48
CA VAL A 264 -14.58 1.05 -15.57
C VAL A 264 -15.93 0.37 -15.34
N GLY A 265 -17.03 1.08 -15.63
CA GLY A 265 -18.40 0.61 -15.43
C GLY A 265 -18.96 0.82 -14.01
N ARG A 266 -18.11 0.96 -13.01
CA ARG A 266 -18.49 1.29 -11.61
C ARG A 266 -17.37 2.03 -10.89
N PRO A 267 -16.93 3.20 -11.36
CA PRO A 267 -15.89 3.95 -10.67
C PRO A 267 -16.38 4.41 -9.31
N SER A 268 -15.55 4.29 -8.30
CA SER A 268 -15.90 4.69 -6.94
C SER A 268 -14.67 5.18 -6.19
N ALA A 269 -14.68 6.45 -5.83
CA ALA A 269 -13.70 7.06 -4.94
C ALA A 269 -14.40 8.10 -4.06
N ALA A 270 -13.76 8.44 -2.94
CA ALA A 270 -14.24 9.43 -2.01
C ALA A 270 -13.09 10.21 -1.38
N ASP A 271 -13.31 11.47 -1.07
CA ASP A 271 -12.47 12.30 -0.21
C ASP A 271 -13.17 12.58 1.13
N ALA A 272 -12.63 13.50 1.92
CA ALA A 272 -13.20 13.89 3.20
C ALA A 272 -14.59 14.57 3.07
N ARG A 273 -14.97 15.08 1.89
CA ARG A 273 -16.27 15.70 1.62
C ARG A 273 -17.34 14.68 1.22
N GLY A 274 -16.94 13.47 0.89
CA GLY A 274 -17.82 12.38 0.49
C GLY A 274 -17.44 11.73 -0.85
N PRO A 275 -18.37 11.00 -1.47
CA PRO A 275 -18.13 10.38 -2.78
C PRO A 275 -17.81 11.44 -3.84
N LEU A 276 -16.82 11.13 -4.68
CA LEU A 276 -16.49 11.94 -5.84
C LEU A 276 -17.47 11.67 -6.97
N ASP A 277 -17.86 12.72 -7.68
CA ASP A 277 -18.58 12.59 -8.95
C ASP A 277 -17.61 12.16 -10.04
N ILE A 278 -17.72 10.90 -10.45
CA ILE A 278 -16.90 10.30 -11.49
C ILE A 278 -17.84 9.78 -12.56
N ALA A 279 -17.78 10.42 -13.73
CA ALA A 279 -18.59 10.02 -14.87
C ALA A 279 -18.45 8.51 -15.15
N ASP A 280 -19.58 7.86 -15.31
CA ASP A 280 -19.62 6.43 -15.61
C ASP A 280 -19.03 6.20 -17.00
N ALA A 281 -17.89 5.56 -17.07
CA ALA A 281 -17.33 5.12 -18.34
C ALA A 281 -18.06 3.83 -18.74
N PRO A 282 -18.75 3.82 -19.89
CA PRO A 282 -19.46 2.62 -20.34
C PRO A 282 -18.44 1.48 -20.57
N GLY A 283 -18.71 0.32 -20.03
CA GLY A 283 -17.85 -0.85 -20.19
C GLY A 283 -17.93 -1.82 -19.01
N SER A 284 -17.24 -2.93 -19.16
CA SER A 284 -17.02 -3.90 -18.08
C SER A 284 -15.69 -3.59 -17.37
N ALA A 285 -15.58 -3.99 -16.12
CA ALA A 285 -14.29 -3.92 -15.42
C ALA A 285 -13.21 -4.73 -16.16
N LEU A 286 -11.99 -4.20 -16.17
CA LEU A 286 -10.82 -4.93 -16.68
C LEU A 286 -10.72 -6.29 -16.00
N ARG A 287 -10.51 -7.32 -16.80
CA ARG A 287 -10.26 -8.70 -16.34
C ARG A 287 -9.23 -9.32 -17.26
N GLY A 288 -8.56 -10.35 -16.80
CA GLY A 288 -7.60 -11.09 -17.57
C GLY A 288 -6.49 -11.65 -16.69
N ASP A 289 -5.47 -12.16 -17.33
CA ASP A 289 -4.31 -12.67 -16.65
C ASP A 289 -3.57 -11.52 -15.95
N ALA A 290 -3.24 -11.73 -14.68
CA ALA A 290 -2.54 -10.75 -13.85
C ALA A 290 -1.01 -10.86 -13.97
N ASP A 291 -0.52 -11.42 -15.07
CA ASP A 291 0.90 -11.55 -15.36
C ASP A 291 1.59 -10.19 -15.54
N ALA A 292 2.81 -10.06 -15.02
CA ALA A 292 3.58 -8.81 -15.05
C ALA A 292 3.98 -8.41 -16.47
N GLU A 293 4.33 -9.37 -17.32
CA GLU A 293 4.70 -9.10 -18.72
C GLU A 293 3.49 -8.62 -19.52
N ILE A 294 2.29 -9.16 -19.24
CA ILE A 294 1.04 -8.69 -19.85
C ILE A 294 0.75 -7.26 -19.39
N ALA A 295 0.91 -6.95 -18.11
CA ALA A 295 0.70 -5.60 -17.59
C ALA A 295 1.72 -4.61 -18.15
N ALA A 296 2.98 -5.02 -18.32
CA ALA A 296 4.04 -4.24 -18.96
C ALA A 296 3.75 -3.99 -20.44
N ALA A 297 3.35 -5.01 -21.20
CA ALA A 297 2.98 -4.88 -22.61
C ALA A 297 1.80 -3.92 -22.78
N LEU A 298 0.75 -4.06 -21.96
CA LEU A 298 -0.37 -3.12 -21.94
C LEU A 298 0.07 -1.70 -21.59
N THR A 299 0.97 -1.53 -20.61
CA THR A 299 1.50 -0.21 -20.25
C THR A 299 2.19 0.45 -21.44
N ARG A 300 3.06 -0.28 -22.16
CA ARG A 300 3.71 0.23 -23.37
C ARG A 300 2.70 0.60 -24.46
N ALA A 301 1.73 -0.30 -24.74
CA ALA A 301 0.71 -0.07 -25.74
C ALA A 301 -0.20 1.14 -25.41
N ILE A 302 -0.56 1.31 -24.12
CA ILE A 302 -1.36 2.46 -23.67
C ILE A 302 -0.61 3.77 -23.90
N VAL A 303 0.64 3.87 -23.45
CA VAL A 303 1.40 5.14 -23.57
C VAL A 303 1.81 5.44 -25.01
N ALA A 304 1.90 4.44 -25.88
CA ALA A 304 2.11 4.60 -27.33
C ALA A 304 0.84 4.97 -28.10
N GLY A 305 -0.33 4.77 -27.49
CA GLY A 305 -1.61 5.00 -28.14
C GLY A 305 -2.10 3.83 -29.01
N ASP A 306 -1.52 2.64 -28.83
CA ASP A 306 -1.88 1.42 -29.58
C ASP A 306 -3.00 0.62 -28.89
N GLU A 307 -3.27 0.88 -27.60
CA GLU A 307 -4.35 0.26 -26.83
C GLU A 307 -5.51 1.25 -26.65
N HIS A 308 -6.72 0.83 -27.08
CA HIS A 308 -7.94 1.66 -27.07
C HIS A 308 -9.08 1.05 -26.26
N GLY A 309 -8.88 -0.16 -25.71
CA GLY A 309 -9.89 -0.92 -24.98
C GLY A 309 -10.05 -0.51 -23.53
N VAL A 310 -10.59 -1.43 -22.73
CA VAL A 310 -10.86 -1.21 -21.30
C VAL A 310 -9.59 -0.95 -20.49
N ALA A 311 -8.44 -1.46 -20.93
CA ALA A 311 -7.16 -1.21 -20.26
C ALA A 311 -6.75 0.28 -20.38
N ALA A 312 -6.82 0.86 -21.58
CA ALA A 312 -6.56 2.28 -21.80
C ALA A 312 -7.56 3.16 -21.03
N GLN A 313 -8.85 2.81 -21.06
CA GLN A 313 -9.88 3.53 -20.30
C GLN A 313 -9.60 3.49 -18.78
N THR A 314 -9.23 2.32 -18.25
CA THR A 314 -8.89 2.13 -16.83
C THR A 314 -7.69 2.99 -16.44
N ALA A 315 -6.61 2.96 -17.22
CA ALA A 315 -5.41 3.74 -16.96
C ALA A 315 -5.67 5.26 -17.05
N THR A 316 -6.37 5.69 -18.10
CA THR A 316 -6.68 7.11 -18.33
C THR A 316 -7.61 7.68 -17.27
N LEU A 317 -8.66 6.95 -16.88
CA LEU A 317 -9.57 7.37 -15.80
C LEU A 317 -8.84 7.45 -14.46
N SER A 318 -7.96 6.48 -14.18
CA SER A 318 -7.16 6.45 -12.95
C SER A 318 -6.09 7.55 -12.94
N ALA A 319 -5.52 7.91 -14.09
CA ALA A 319 -4.66 9.07 -14.24
C ALA A 319 -5.42 10.37 -13.95
N GLY A 320 -6.66 10.48 -14.44
CA GLY A 320 -7.54 11.60 -14.15
C GLY A 320 -7.78 11.79 -12.65
N LEU A 321 -7.98 10.72 -11.90
CA LEU A 321 -8.11 10.77 -10.45
C LEU A 321 -6.83 11.30 -9.77
N ARG A 322 -5.65 10.88 -10.24
CA ARG A 322 -4.35 11.34 -9.72
C ARG A 322 -4.10 12.82 -10.03
N LEU A 323 -4.49 13.27 -11.22
CA LEU A 323 -4.44 14.68 -11.63
C LEU A 323 -5.39 15.53 -10.77
N TYR A 324 -6.59 15.03 -10.49
CA TYR A 324 -7.52 15.66 -9.55
C TYR A 324 -6.92 15.72 -8.14
N ALA A 325 -6.28 14.64 -7.66
CA ALA A 325 -5.58 14.64 -6.38
C ALA A 325 -4.42 15.65 -6.34
N ALA A 326 -3.74 15.86 -7.47
CA ALA A 326 -2.63 16.80 -7.64
C ALA A 326 -3.05 18.27 -7.83
N ASP A 327 -4.37 18.61 -7.81
CA ASP A 327 -4.94 19.92 -8.17
C ASP A 327 -4.52 20.39 -9.59
N ARG A 328 -4.42 19.46 -10.53
CA ARG A 328 -4.13 19.76 -11.95
C ARG A 328 -5.41 19.95 -12.77
N CYS A 329 -6.54 19.58 -12.20
CA CYS A 329 -7.88 19.72 -12.78
C CYS A 329 -8.95 19.73 -11.69
N ASP A 330 -10.14 20.25 -12.04
CA ASP A 330 -11.26 20.41 -11.10
C ASP A 330 -12.15 19.16 -11.02
N THR A 331 -12.07 18.26 -12.02
CA THR A 331 -12.85 17.02 -12.08
C THR A 331 -11.99 15.85 -12.57
N VAL A 332 -12.37 14.63 -12.18
CA VAL A 332 -11.70 13.41 -12.66
C VAL A 332 -11.84 13.29 -14.18
N ALA A 333 -12.97 13.68 -14.75
CA ALA A 333 -13.20 13.65 -16.21
C ALA A 333 -12.25 14.60 -16.96
N ALA A 334 -12.07 15.84 -16.48
CA ALA A 334 -11.12 16.79 -17.05
C ALA A 334 -9.69 16.24 -16.96
N GLY A 335 -9.32 15.63 -15.84
CA GLY A 335 -8.03 14.96 -15.69
C GLY A 335 -7.84 13.78 -16.65
N ALA A 336 -8.87 12.98 -16.87
CA ALA A 336 -8.83 11.88 -17.85
C ALA A 336 -8.60 12.42 -19.29
N SER A 337 -9.24 13.54 -19.63
CA SER A 337 -9.00 14.21 -20.93
C SER A 337 -7.57 14.73 -21.06
N LEU A 338 -7.00 15.33 -20.00
CA LEU A 338 -5.60 15.75 -19.98
C LEU A 338 -4.65 14.55 -20.16
N ALA A 339 -4.91 13.43 -19.49
CA ALA A 339 -4.12 12.20 -19.64
C ALA A 339 -4.19 11.66 -21.08
N ALA A 340 -5.38 11.62 -21.68
CA ALA A 340 -5.54 11.20 -23.06
C ALA A 340 -4.76 12.08 -24.06
N THR A 341 -4.69 13.40 -23.81
CA THR A 341 -3.88 14.32 -24.63
C THR A 341 -2.40 13.95 -24.60
N THR A 342 -1.87 13.47 -23.45
CA THR A 342 -0.45 13.09 -23.34
C THR A 342 -0.09 11.85 -24.15
N ILE A 343 -1.05 10.98 -24.40
CA ILE A 343 -0.89 9.84 -25.29
C ILE A 343 -0.79 10.35 -26.76
N ALA A 344 -1.73 11.19 -27.15
CA ALA A 344 -1.82 11.69 -28.51
C ALA A 344 -0.61 12.54 -28.95
N ASP A 345 0.00 13.28 -28.03
CA ASP A 345 1.15 14.15 -28.30
C ASP A 345 2.52 13.50 -27.98
N GLY A 346 2.54 12.23 -27.55
CA GLY A 346 3.74 11.44 -27.31
C GLY A 346 4.42 11.70 -25.96
N ARG A 347 3.92 12.63 -25.11
CA ARG A 347 4.49 12.89 -23.78
C ARG A 347 4.43 11.67 -22.86
N ALA A 348 3.38 10.86 -22.95
CA ALA A 348 3.24 9.65 -22.16
C ALA A 348 4.38 8.65 -22.44
N ALA A 349 4.70 8.41 -23.72
CA ALA A 349 5.80 7.55 -24.13
C ALA A 349 7.16 8.11 -23.68
N ALA A 350 7.38 9.41 -23.83
CA ALA A 350 8.59 10.08 -23.35
C ALA A 350 8.76 9.97 -21.82
N THR A 351 7.67 10.10 -21.05
CA THR A 351 7.68 9.96 -19.59
C THR A 351 8.02 8.51 -19.17
N LEU A 352 7.47 7.50 -19.85
CA LEU A 352 7.84 6.11 -19.59
C LEU A 352 9.32 5.87 -19.91
N ALA A 353 9.82 6.37 -21.03
CA ALA A 353 11.23 6.26 -21.38
C ALA A 353 12.15 6.94 -20.32
N ALA A 354 11.75 8.12 -19.82
CA ALA A 354 12.46 8.81 -18.75
C ALA A 354 12.42 8.02 -17.43
N LEU A 355 11.30 7.39 -17.08
CA LEU A 355 11.21 6.53 -15.88
C LEU A 355 12.19 5.36 -15.94
N LEU A 356 12.32 4.74 -17.09
CA LEU A 356 13.16 3.54 -17.32
C LEU A 356 14.64 3.86 -17.62
N ALA A 357 15.00 5.11 -17.85
CA ALA A 357 16.39 5.49 -18.05
C ALA A 357 17.22 5.20 -16.77
N ALA A 358 18.42 4.63 -16.96
CA ALA A 358 19.34 4.29 -15.87
C ALA A 358 19.94 5.54 -15.20
#